data_84de20b4cd6140492098eb74b9ac3830
#
_entry.id   84de20b4cd6140492098eb74b9ac3830
#
_cell.length_a   1.000
_cell.length_b   1.000
_cell.length_c   1.000
_cell.angle_alpha   90.00
_cell.angle_beta   90.00
_cell.angle_gamma   90.00
#
_symmetry.space_group_name_H-M   'P 1'
#
loop_
_entity.id
_entity.type
_entity.pdbx_description
1 polymer ?
#
loop_
_entity_poly.entity_id
_entity_poly.type
_entity_poly.pdbx_seq_one_letter_code
_entity_poly.pdbx_strand_id
1 'polypeptide(L)'
;MKITPINNEKTFKDNVLLVTKTDLKGKITYANRAFMKIVDMNEDILVGAPHNIIRHPDMPGIIFKYLWTYLQSGQEIHAYVKNICSDGSYYWVIANVTPSFDNTSATSTKIIGYHSSRRLPTQGALAVIKPLYEKLLRAEKSGGIAASEKIMTELLNDKGVSYDEFILSF
;
A
#
# COMPACT_ATOMS: atom_id res chain seq x y z
N MET A 1 -15.51 11.34 3.17
CA MET A 1 -16.51 10.67 2.30
C MET A 1 -16.43 9.16 2.56
N LYS A 2 -17.55 8.50 2.89
CA LYS A 2 -17.55 7.03 3.11
C LYS A 2 -17.95 6.39 1.78
N ILE A 3 -17.00 5.73 1.13
CA ILE A 3 -17.22 5.02 -0.16
C ILE A 3 -17.67 3.60 0.16
N THR A 4 -18.75 3.15 -0.45
CA THR A 4 -19.23 1.77 -0.31
C THR A 4 -18.55 0.90 -1.36
N PRO A 5 -17.79 -0.14 -0.97
CA PRO A 5 -17.14 -1.02 -1.92
C PRO A 5 -18.15 -1.80 -2.78
N ILE A 6 -17.84 -1.95 -4.07
CA ILE A 6 -18.53 -2.82 -4.99
C ILE A 6 -17.55 -3.85 -5.57
N ASN A 7 -18.06 -5.02 -5.96
CA ASN A 7 -17.22 -6.07 -6.54
C ASN A 7 -16.96 -5.83 -8.03
N ASN A 8 -16.26 -4.74 -8.33
CA ASN A 8 -15.85 -4.37 -9.68
C ASN A 8 -14.35 -4.04 -9.69
N GLU A 9 -13.53 -4.91 -10.27
CA GLU A 9 -12.09 -4.72 -10.36
C GLU A 9 -11.74 -3.87 -11.59
N LYS A 10 -11.13 -2.71 -11.37
CA LYS A 10 -10.49 -1.91 -12.42
C LYS A 10 -9.05 -2.40 -12.63
N THR A 11 -8.58 -2.30 -13.86
CA THR A 11 -7.19 -2.59 -14.22
C THR A 11 -6.60 -1.44 -15.02
N PHE A 12 -5.31 -1.45 -15.20
CA PHE A 12 -4.57 -0.49 -16.02
C PHE A 12 -3.43 -1.20 -16.74
N LYS A 13 -2.81 -0.52 -17.71
CA LYS A 13 -1.73 -1.14 -18.50
C LYS A 13 -0.48 -1.33 -17.63
N ASP A 14 0.28 -2.38 -17.90
CA ASP A 14 1.52 -2.75 -17.19
C ASP A 14 2.62 -1.69 -17.26
N ASN A 15 2.65 -0.88 -18.33
CA ASN A 15 3.57 0.23 -18.50
C ASN A 15 3.12 1.54 -17.83
N VAL A 16 1.99 1.55 -17.11
CA VAL A 16 1.49 2.71 -16.38
C VAL A 16 2.02 2.70 -14.95
N LEU A 17 2.56 3.82 -14.51
CA LEU A 17 3.02 4.03 -13.15
C LEU A 17 2.07 4.99 -12.42
N LEU A 18 1.54 4.54 -11.27
CA LEU A 18 0.73 5.36 -10.39
C LEU A 18 1.60 5.95 -9.29
N VAL A 19 1.68 7.26 -9.19
CA VAL A 19 2.60 7.94 -8.26
C VAL A 19 1.85 8.89 -7.35
N THR A 20 2.18 8.82 -6.06
CA THR A 20 1.78 9.81 -5.05
C THR A 20 2.96 10.17 -4.15
N LYS A 21 2.93 11.38 -3.59
CA LYS A 21 3.79 11.79 -2.47
C LYS A 21 2.91 12.19 -1.29
N THR A 22 3.44 12.02 -0.09
CA THR A 22 2.78 12.46 1.15
C THR A 22 3.75 13.21 2.05
N ASP A 23 3.19 13.99 2.96
CA ASP A 23 3.92 14.52 4.11
C ASP A 23 4.18 13.42 5.16
N LEU A 24 4.81 13.77 6.27
CA LEU A 24 5.08 12.87 7.40
C LEU A 24 3.84 12.31 8.08
N LYS A 25 2.70 12.99 7.93
CA LYS A 25 1.40 12.56 8.49
C LYS A 25 0.59 11.68 7.52
N GLY A 26 1.17 11.37 6.35
CA GLY A 26 0.49 10.60 5.32
C GLY A 26 -0.57 11.38 4.55
N LYS A 27 -0.58 12.72 4.60
CA LYS A 27 -1.41 13.56 3.74
C LYS A 27 -0.79 13.66 2.36
N ILE A 28 -1.61 13.48 1.32
CA ILE A 28 -1.18 13.53 -0.07
C ILE A 28 -0.72 14.96 -0.41
N THR A 29 0.49 15.10 -0.93
CA THR A 29 1.07 16.35 -1.42
C THR A 29 1.22 16.38 -2.93
N TYR A 30 1.13 15.21 -3.58
CA TYR A 30 1.21 15.06 -5.01
C TYR A 30 0.51 13.76 -5.46
N ALA A 31 -0.17 13.81 -6.60
CA ALA A 31 -0.72 12.67 -7.30
C ALA A 31 -0.53 12.86 -8.81
N ASN A 32 -0.03 11.83 -9.52
CA ASN A 32 0.10 11.94 -10.97
C ASN A 32 -1.26 11.71 -11.67
N ARG A 33 -1.36 12.10 -12.93
CA ARG A 33 -2.59 11.99 -13.74
C ARG A 33 -3.10 10.55 -13.83
N ALA A 34 -2.21 9.57 -13.94
CA ALA A 34 -2.60 8.16 -14.02
C ALA A 34 -3.28 7.70 -12.73
N PHE A 35 -2.76 8.12 -11.56
CA PHE A 35 -3.37 7.83 -10.27
C PHE A 35 -4.74 8.51 -10.14
N MET A 36 -4.86 9.81 -10.44
CA MET A 36 -6.13 10.53 -10.42
C MET A 36 -7.18 9.88 -11.30
N LYS A 37 -6.78 9.43 -12.48
CA LYS A 37 -7.67 8.77 -13.45
C LYS A 37 -8.21 7.43 -12.94
N ILE A 38 -7.39 6.57 -12.31
CA ILE A 38 -7.86 5.26 -11.85
C ILE A 38 -8.75 5.38 -10.62
N VAL A 39 -8.41 6.26 -9.67
CA VAL A 39 -9.25 6.48 -8.47
C VAL A 39 -10.50 7.30 -8.78
N ASP A 40 -10.55 7.94 -9.94
CA ASP A 40 -11.61 8.84 -10.37
C ASP A 40 -11.85 9.97 -9.34
N MET A 41 -10.74 10.62 -8.95
CA MET A 41 -10.72 11.76 -8.04
C MET A 41 -9.81 12.85 -8.59
N ASN A 42 -10.25 14.10 -8.49
CA ASN A 42 -9.48 15.25 -8.91
C ASN A 42 -8.40 15.63 -7.87
N GLU A 43 -7.46 16.48 -8.27
CA GLU A 43 -6.36 16.92 -7.43
C GLU A 43 -6.84 17.65 -6.16
N ASP A 44 -7.88 18.45 -6.26
CA ASP A 44 -8.51 19.19 -5.15
C ASP A 44 -9.11 18.29 -4.06
N ILE A 45 -9.55 17.08 -4.43
CA ILE A 45 -10.02 16.06 -3.48
C ILE A 45 -8.84 15.34 -2.83
N LEU A 46 -7.77 15.08 -3.60
CA LEU A 46 -6.66 14.24 -3.18
C LEU A 46 -5.61 14.99 -2.39
N VAL A 47 -5.19 16.16 -2.85
CA VAL A 47 -4.12 16.93 -2.17
C VAL A 47 -4.63 17.48 -0.84
N GLY A 48 -3.88 17.20 0.23
CA GLY A 48 -4.26 17.51 1.61
C GLY A 48 -5.12 16.43 2.30
N ALA A 49 -5.72 15.50 1.54
CA ALA A 49 -6.43 14.37 2.12
C ALA A 49 -5.45 13.32 2.67
N PRO A 50 -5.82 12.59 3.73
CA PRO A 50 -5.02 11.47 4.19
C PRO A 50 -5.03 10.36 3.13
N HIS A 51 -3.89 9.71 2.90
CA HIS A 51 -3.75 8.70 1.85
C HIS A 51 -4.70 7.49 2.02
N ASN A 52 -5.20 7.26 3.25
CA ASN A 52 -6.18 6.20 3.52
C ASN A 52 -7.58 6.48 2.93
N ILE A 53 -7.80 7.63 2.29
CA ILE A 53 -9.02 7.92 1.51
C ILE A 53 -9.29 6.86 0.44
N ILE A 54 -8.23 6.25 -0.08
CA ILE A 54 -8.31 5.18 -1.09
C ILE A 54 -8.09 3.77 -0.52
N ARG A 55 -8.01 3.61 0.80
CA ARG A 55 -7.81 2.31 1.41
C ARG A 55 -9.07 1.45 1.28
N HIS A 56 -8.94 0.29 0.65
CA HIS A 56 -10.03 -0.69 0.61
C HIS A 56 -10.20 -1.36 2.00
N PRO A 57 -11.43 -1.59 2.47
CA PRO A 57 -11.67 -2.22 3.78
C PRO A 57 -11.15 -3.67 3.88
N ASP A 58 -10.93 -4.35 2.76
CA ASP A 58 -10.34 -5.70 2.73
C ASP A 58 -8.80 -5.69 2.87
N MET A 59 -8.18 -4.56 3.18
CA MET A 59 -6.74 -4.52 3.42
C MET A 59 -6.43 -4.84 4.88
N PRO A 60 -5.61 -5.90 5.16
CA PRO A 60 -5.19 -6.23 6.52
C PRO A 60 -4.41 -5.10 7.18
N GLY A 61 -4.70 -4.85 8.45
CA GLY A 61 -4.04 -3.81 9.24
C GLY A 61 -2.54 -4.04 9.40
N ILE A 62 -2.11 -5.33 9.48
CA ILE A 62 -0.70 -5.71 9.61
C ILE A 62 0.16 -5.18 8.45
N ILE A 63 -0.37 -5.11 7.23
CA ILE A 63 0.38 -4.59 6.08
C ILE A 63 0.72 -3.10 6.28
N PHE A 64 -0.19 -2.31 6.85
CA PHE A 64 0.09 -0.91 7.18
C PHE A 64 0.99 -0.75 8.40
N LYS A 65 0.93 -1.68 9.38
CA LYS A 65 1.88 -1.73 10.49
C LYS A 65 3.30 -1.91 9.95
N TYR A 66 3.54 -2.89 9.06
CA TYR A 66 4.84 -3.08 8.42
C TYR A 66 5.27 -1.85 7.63
N LEU A 67 4.37 -1.29 6.81
CA LEU A 67 4.65 -0.09 6.03
C LEU A 67 5.19 1.04 6.91
N TRP A 68 4.49 1.37 7.99
CA TRP A 68 4.92 2.45 8.88
C TRP A 68 6.21 2.11 9.64
N THR A 69 6.39 0.86 10.07
CA THR A 69 7.62 0.41 10.74
C THR A 69 8.85 0.61 9.85
N TYR A 70 8.79 0.18 8.59
CA TYR A 70 9.88 0.34 7.63
C TYR A 70 10.14 1.81 7.31
N LEU A 71 9.11 2.55 6.96
CA LEU A 71 9.25 3.96 6.57
C LEU A 71 9.80 4.84 7.69
N GLN A 72 9.36 4.64 8.93
CA GLN A 72 9.86 5.39 10.08
C GLN A 72 11.30 5.03 10.44
N SER A 73 11.76 3.83 10.10
CA SER A 73 13.17 3.44 10.22
C SER A 73 14.05 3.91 9.06
N GLY A 74 13.49 4.65 8.10
CA GLY A 74 14.23 5.14 6.93
C GLY A 74 14.39 4.12 5.81
N GLN A 75 13.67 3.01 5.86
CA GLN A 75 13.73 1.94 4.88
C GLN A 75 12.54 2.01 3.91
N GLU A 76 12.76 1.53 2.70
CA GLU A 76 11.67 1.30 1.74
C GLU A 76 10.93 0.00 2.04
N ILE A 77 9.74 -0.13 1.49
CA ILE A 77 8.93 -1.34 1.60
C ILE A 77 8.15 -1.59 0.30
N HIS A 78 8.00 -2.86 -0.03
CA HIS A 78 7.11 -3.33 -1.08
C HIS A 78 5.87 -3.98 -0.48
N ALA A 79 4.70 -3.71 -1.05
CA ALA A 79 3.45 -4.32 -0.61
C ALA A 79 2.45 -4.47 -1.75
N TYR A 80 1.69 -5.55 -1.74
CA TYR A 80 0.48 -5.65 -2.54
C TYR A 80 -0.65 -4.90 -1.85
N VAL A 81 -1.32 -4.02 -2.58
CA VAL A 81 -2.35 -3.16 -2.01
C VAL A 81 -3.62 -3.20 -2.85
N LYS A 82 -4.74 -3.43 -2.19
CA LYS A 82 -6.08 -3.25 -2.75
C LYS A 82 -6.56 -1.84 -2.39
N ASN A 83 -6.84 -1.05 -3.39
CA ASN A 83 -7.34 0.32 -3.24
C ASN A 83 -8.78 0.44 -3.73
N ILE A 84 -9.52 1.42 -3.21
CA ILE A 84 -10.87 1.75 -3.61
C ILE A 84 -10.89 3.03 -4.46
N CYS A 85 -11.77 3.07 -5.46
CA CYS A 85 -12.04 4.24 -6.29
C CYS A 85 -13.27 5.01 -5.79
N SER A 86 -13.49 6.22 -6.30
CA SER A 86 -14.63 7.08 -5.92
C SER A 86 -16.00 6.41 -6.10
N ASP A 87 -16.13 5.58 -7.14
CA ASP A 87 -17.34 4.84 -7.49
C ASP A 87 -17.54 3.53 -6.70
N GLY A 88 -16.62 3.20 -5.78
CA GLY A 88 -16.64 1.98 -4.99
C GLY A 88 -15.95 0.78 -5.65
N SER A 89 -15.58 0.86 -6.92
CA SER A 89 -14.74 -0.14 -7.58
C SER A 89 -13.36 -0.21 -6.93
N TYR A 90 -12.59 -1.26 -7.22
CA TYR A 90 -11.27 -1.43 -6.63
C TYR A 90 -10.22 -1.81 -7.68
N TYR A 91 -8.97 -1.64 -7.32
CA TYR A 91 -7.84 -2.10 -8.11
C TYR A 91 -6.70 -2.60 -7.22
N TRP A 92 -5.90 -3.51 -7.78
CA TRP A 92 -4.73 -4.03 -7.12
C TRP A 92 -3.45 -3.41 -7.68
N VAL A 93 -2.47 -3.21 -6.81
CA VAL A 93 -1.13 -2.74 -7.15
C VAL A 93 -0.07 -3.49 -6.36
N ILE A 94 1.14 -3.59 -6.92
CA ILE A 94 2.35 -3.71 -6.13
C ILE A 94 2.91 -2.31 -5.93
N ALA A 95 3.02 -1.88 -4.68
CA ALA A 95 3.51 -0.57 -4.30
C ALA A 95 4.95 -0.70 -3.78
N ASN A 96 5.83 0.18 -4.27
CA ASN A 96 7.08 0.50 -3.61
C ASN A 96 6.91 1.85 -2.93
N VAL A 97 7.15 1.90 -1.62
CA VAL A 97 7.05 3.12 -0.82
C VAL A 97 8.40 3.42 -0.19
N THR A 98 8.89 4.63 -0.41
CA THR A 98 10.22 5.08 0.05
C THR A 98 10.10 6.34 0.90
N PRO A 99 10.92 6.51 1.95
CA PRO A 99 11.06 7.79 2.62
C PRO A 99 11.76 8.80 1.72
N SER A 100 11.31 10.04 1.76
CA SER A 100 11.99 11.17 1.12
C SER A 100 12.81 11.91 2.18
N PHE A 101 14.10 12.08 1.91
CA PHE A 101 15.01 12.74 2.85
C PHE A 101 15.20 14.21 2.50
N ASP A 102 15.46 15.01 3.53
CA ASP A 102 15.90 16.37 3.37
C ASP A 102 17.27 16.38 2.65
N ASN A 103 17.38 17.16 1.59
CA ASN A 103 18.59 17.26 0.76
C ASN A 103 19.44 18.50 1.10
N THR A 104 19.23 19.12 2.26
CA THR A 104 20.04 20.29 2.70
C THR A 104 21.50 19.93 2.93
N SER A 105 21.82 18.65 3.13
CA SER A 105 23.18 18.12 3.12
C SER A 105 23.20 16.68 2.56
N ALA A 106 24.34 16.27 2.00
CA ALA A 106 24.52 14.91 1.46
C ALA A 106 24.42 13.80 2.52
N THR A 107 24.51 14.15 3.81
CA THR A 107 24.45 13.22 4.95
C THR A 107 23.16 13.35 5.75
N SER A 108 22.16 14.11 5.27
CA SER A 108 20.90 14.26 5.98
C SER A 108 20.12 12.94 6.02
N THR A 109 19.76 12.52 7.23
CA THR A 109 18.89 11.37 7.47
C THR A 109 17.48 11.78 7.88
N LYS A 110 17.17 13.08 7.82
CA LYS A 110 15.88 13.64 8.19
C LYS A 110 14.83 13.30 7.13
N ILE A 111 13.85 12.50 7.48
CA ILE A 111 12.70 12.18 6.62
C ILE A 111 11.79 13.42 6.59
N ILE A 112 11.35 13.82 5.38
CA ILE A 112 10.46 14.96 5.14
C ILE A 112 9.12 14.57 4.53
N GLY A 113 8.95 13.32 4.15
CA GLY A 113 7.74 12.78 3.54
C GLY A 113 7.98 11.40 2.95
N TYR A 114 7.02 10.92 2.17
CA TYR A 114 7.08 9.61 1.55
C TYR A 114 6.70 9.69 0.08
N HIS A 115 7.31 8.81 -0.71
CA HIS A 115 7.03 8.66 -2.13
C HIS A 115 6.54 7.25 -2.39
N SER A 116 5.47 7.09 -3.16
CA SER A 116 4.96 5.78 -3.54
C SER A 116 4.81 5.67 -5.05
N SER A 117 5.45 4.68 -5.63
CA SER A 117 5.25 4.24 -7.01
C SER A 117 4.54 2.87 -7.03
N ARG A 118 3.58 2.70 -7.94
CA ARG A 118 2.74 1.52 -7.99
C ARG A 118 2.60 1.03 -9.41
N ARG A 119 2.70 -0.30 -9.56
CA ARG A 119 2.55 -1.00 -10.84
C ARG A 119 1.43 -2.03 -10.76
N LEU A 120 1.00 -2.49 -11.92
CA LEU A 120 0.08 -3.62 -12.01
C LEU A 120 0.76 -4.90 -11.49
N PRO A 121 0.15 -5.63 -10.54
CA PRO A 121 0.69 -6.90 -10.08
C PRO A 121 0.43 -8.01 -11.09
N THR A 122 1.26 -9.05 -11.05
CA THR A 122 1.03 -10.26 -11.86
C THR A 122 -0.18 -11.04 -11.32
N GLN A 123 -0.87 -11.79 -12.18
CA GLN A 123 -1.96 -12.66 -11.75
C GLN A 123 -1.46 -13.80 -10.84
N GLY A 124 -0.22 -14.28 -11.08
CA GLY A 124 0.42 -15.27 -10.22
C GLY A 124 0.63 -14.76 -8.79
N ALA A 125 1.11 -13.54 -8.65
CA ALA A 125 1.22 -12.89 -7.33
C ALA A 125 -0.13 -12.76 -6.63
N LEU A 126 -1.15 -12.28 -7.33
CA LEU A 126 -2.49 -12.11 -6.77
C LEU A 126 -3.13 -13.44 -6.36
N ALA A 127 -2.84 -14.54 -7.06
CA ALA A 127 -3.32 -15.87 -6.67
C ALA A 127 -2.80 -16.34 -5.30
N VAL A 128 -1.64 -15.84 -4.88
CA VAL A 128 -1.06 -16.11 -3.55
C VAL A 128 -1.51 -15.06 -2.51
N ILE A 129 -1.47 -13.79 -2.90
CA ILE A 129 -1.71 -12.67 -1.97
C ILE A 129 -3.18 -12.57 -1.54
N LYS A 130 -4.14 -12.73 -2.46
CA LYS A 130 -5.56 -12.61 -2.12
C LYS A 130 -5.98 -13.60 -1.01
N PRO A 131 -5.73 -14.92 -1.10
CA PRO A 131 -6.06 -15.85 -0.02
C PRO A 131 -5.31 -15.55 1.30
N LEU A 132 -4.04 -15.13 1.21
CA LEU A 132 -3.28 -14.74 2.39
C LEU A 132 -3.94 -13.55 3.09
N TYR A 133 -4.29 -12.49 2.36
CA TYR A 133 -4.93 -11.31 2.95
C TYR A 133 -6.30 -11.61 3.55
N GLU A 134 -7.09 -12.50 2.94
CA GLU A 134 -8.34 -12.97 3.54
C GLU A 134 -8.10 -13.70 4.87
N LYS A 135 -7.06 -14.54 4.96
CA LYS A 135 -6.68 -15.24 6.20
C LYS A 135 -6.26 -14.23 7.28
N LEU A 136 -5.44 -13.24 6.92
CA LEU A 136 -5.01 -12.18 7.85
C LEU A 136 -6.19 -11.35 8.36
N LEU A 137 -7.10 -10.93 7.48
CA LEU A 137 -8.31 -10.18 7.86
C LEU A 137 -9.23 -10.97 8.80
N ARG A 138 -9.40 -12.27 8.56
CA ARG A 138 -10.19 -13.13 9.47
C ARG A 138 -9.55 -13.19 10.85
N ALA A 139 -8.23 -13.32 10.92
CA ALA A 139 -7.51 -13.31 12.18
C ALA A 139 -7.63 -11.96 12.90
N GLU A 140 -7.56 -10.85 12.19
CA GLU A 140 -7.72 -9.51 12.76
C GLU A 140 -9.11 -9.27 13.35
N LYS A 141 -10.16 -9.85 12.78
CA LYS A 141 -11.53 -9.75 13.31
C LYS A 141 -11.68 -10.38 14.70
N SER A 142 -10.93 -11.42 15.00
CA SER A 142 -11.01 -12.16 16.27
C SER A 142 -9.92 -11.79 17.27
N GLY A 143 -8.71 -11.44 16.82
CA GLY A 143 -7.54 -11.22 17.68
C GLY A 143 -6.74 -9.95 17.38
N GLY A 144 -7.28 -9.05 16.55
CA GLY A 144 -6.62 -7.80 16.17
C GLY A 144 -5.35 -8.02 15.33
N ILE A 145 -4.57 -6.97 15.15
CA ILE A 145 -3.34 -7.00 14.34
C ILE A 145 -2.33 -8.02 14.88
N ALA A 146 -2.28 -8.25 16.20
CA ALA A 146 -1.38 -9.24 16.80
C ALA A 146 -1.63 -10.67 16.26
N ALA A 147 -2.89 -11.03 15.98
CA ALA A 147 -3.21 -12.34 15.41
C ALA A 147 -2.73 -12.49 13.97
N SER A 148 -2.89 -11.46 13.13
CA SER A 148 -2.37 -11.46 11.76
C SER A 148 -0.84 -11.39 11.72
N GLU A 149 -0.22 -10.64 12.65
CA GLU A 149 1.23 -10.58 12.79
C GLU A 149 1.84 -11.96 13.09
N LYS A 150 1.22 -12.72 14.00
CA LYS A 150 1.64 -14.09 14.30
C LYS A 150 1.62 -14.96 13.04
N ILE A 151 0.54 -14.92 12.26
CA ILE A 151 0.41 -15.68 11.00
C ILE A 151 1.50 -15.29 10.01
N MET A 152 1.78 -13.99 9.86
CA MET A 152 2.84 -13.53 8.95
C MET A 152 4.22 -13.99 9.43
N THR A 153 4.51 -13.87 10.73
CA THR A 153 5.77 -14.30 11.30
C THR A 153 6.00 -15.80 11.10
N GLU A 154 5.00 -16.63 11.36
CA GLU A 154 5.05 -18.07 11.12
C GLU A 154 5.31 -18.38 9.63
N LEU A 155 4.56 -17.73 8.72
CA LEU A 155 4.74 -17.91 7.27
C LEU A 155 6.16 -17.57 6.80
N LEU A 156 6.70 -16.43 7.25
CA LEU A 156 8.04 -15.99 6.86
C LEU A 156 9.13 -16.90 7.44
N ASN A 157 8.97 -17.33 8.69
CA ASN A 157 9.89 -18.28 9.34
C ASN A 157 9.89 -19.66 8.65
N ASP A 158 8.71 -20.18 8.31
CA ASP A 158 8.58 -21.47 7.61
C ASP A 158 9.23 -21.44 6.22
N LYS A 159 9.22 -20.29 5.58
CA LYS A 159 9.89 -20.09 4.28
C LYS A 159 11.37 -19.68 4.40
N GLY A 160 11.82 -19.27 5.57
CA GLY A 160 13.18 -18.80 5.82
C GLY A 160 13.52 -17.50 5.08
N VAL A 161 12.56 -16.60 4.89
CA VAL A 161 12.72 -15.35 4.14
C VAL A 161 12.22 -14.14 4.94
N SER A 162 12.74 -12.96 4.61
CA SER A 162 12.20 -11.69 5.09
C SER A 162 10.88 -11.33 4.40
N TYR A 163 10.18 -10.31 4.93
CA TYR A 163 8.95 -9.82 4.33
C TYR A 163 9.16 -9.33 2.88
N ASP A 164 10.20 -8.53 2.62
CA ASP A 164 10.48 -8.02 1.27
C ASP A 164 10.88 -9.14 0.31
N GLU A 165 11.71 -10.10 0.75
CA GLU A 165 12.04 -11.27 -0.07
C GLU A 165 10.78 -12.06 -0.44
N PHE A 166 9.84 -12.23 0.49
CA PHE A 166 8.57 -12.89 0.22
C PHE A 166 7.73 -12.11 -0.79
N ILE A 167 7.56 -10.81 -0.60
CA ILE A 167 6.74 -9.97 -1.50
C ILE A 167 7.34 -9.88 -2.90
N LEU A 168 8.66 -9.84 -3.02
CA LEU A 168 9.37 -9.71 -4.30
C LEU A 168 9.62 -11.04 -5.01
N SER A 169 9.23 -12.17 -4.40
CA SER A 169 9.38 -13.51 -4.99
C SER A 169 8.33 -13.87 -6.06
N PHE A 170 7.36 -12.99 -6.34
CA PHE A 170 6.23 -13.24 -7.25
C PHE A 170 6.30 -12.47 -8.55
#